data_8d7c5d852a3737137e808f4d70375c43
#
_entry.id   8d7c5d852a3737137e808f4d70375c43
#
_cell.length_a   1.000
_cell.length_b   1.000
_cell.length_c   1.000
_cell.angle_alpha   90.00
_cell.angle_beta   90.00
_cell.angle_gamma   90.00
#
_symmetry.space_group_name_H-M   'P 1'
#
loop_
_entity.id
_entity.type
_entity.pdbx_description
1 polymer ?
#
loop_
_entity_poly.entity_id
_entity_poly.type
_entity_poly.pdbx_seq_one_letter_code
_entity_poly.pdbx_strand_id
1 'polypeptide(L)'
;NPKDDPTNEPTPQRDVMTYVTTADGTMGFVAIGKDYAEGLNMSPERTLKLNPNVRYQEFDGFGAAITGAAAFNLMQMPAERRQKLLVETFSPEKGMGYGYVRVPIGGSDFNSRSNYDYTCCDTKGIENFALTSDEVDYIIPVLKEILAINPDLKVMGTPWSCPIWMKVDDIHSKA
;
A
#
# COMPACT_ATOMS: atom_id res chain seq x y z
N ASN A 1 8.45 -13.46 -30.34
CA ASN A 1 7.35 -14.39 -30.61
C ASN A 1 6.21 -14.05 -29.65
N PRO A 2 4.97 -13.72 -30.10
CA PRO A 2 3.88 -13.30 -29.22
C PRO A 2 3.30 -14.45 -28.34
N LYS A 3 3.99 -15.55 -28.20
CA LYS A 3 3.54 -16.73 -27.46
C LYS A 3 4.09 -16.88 -26.04
N ASP A 4 4.94 -15.96 -25.61
CA ASP A 4 5.61 -16.05 -24.30
C ASP A 4 5.21 -14.90 -23.36
N ASP A 5 4.00 -14.34 -23.53
CA ASP A 5 3.43 -13.43 -22.54
C ASP A 5 2.75 -14.26 -21.44
N PRO A 6 3.31 -14.33 -20.22
CA PRO A 6 2.73 -15.10 -19.13
C PRO A 6 1.35 -14.57 -18.68
N THR A 7 0.88 -13.46 -19.27
CA THR A 7 -0.42 -12.86 -18.93
C THR A 7 -1.59 -13.45 -19.75
N ASN A 8 -1.34 -14.37 -20.69
CA ASN A 8 -2.35 -14.85 -21.65
C ASN A 8 -2.74 -16.33 -21.46
N GLU A 9 -2.39 -16.95 -20.33
CA GLU A 9 -2.96 -18.25 -20.01
C GLU A 9 -4.41 -18.09 -19.50
N PRO A 10 -5.37 -18.88 -20.01
CA PRO A 10 -6.74 -18.83 -19.50
C PRO A 10 -6.71 -19.19 -18.02
N THR A 11 -7.14 -18.27 -17.17
CA THR A 11 -7.26 -18.48 -15.73
C THR A 11 -8.09 -19.73 -15.50
N PRO A 12 -7.53 -20.82 -14.96
CA PRO A 12 -8.32 -22.01 -14.69
C PRO A 12 -9.38 -21.66 -13.67
N GLN A 13 -10.63 -21.99 -13.97
CA GLN A 13 -11.74 -21.85 -13.04
C GLN A 13 -11.48 -22.77 -11.84
N ARG A 14 -11.08 -22.20 -10.70
CA ARG A 14 -10.67 -22.92 -9.49
C ARG A 14 -11.35 -22.36 -8.27
N ASP A 15 -11.77 -23.22 -7.37
CA ASP A 15 -12.34 -22.85 -6.08
C ASP A 15 -11.30 -22.20 -5.15
N VAL A 16 -10.00 -22.46 -5.38
CA VAL A 16 -8.89 -21.92 -4.61
C VAL A 16 -7.75 -21.52 -5.55
N MET A 17 -7.28 -20.27 -5.42
CA MET A 17 -6.05 -19.79 -6.04
C MET A 17 -4.96 -19.65 -5.00
N THR A 18 -3.78 -20.17 -5.30
CA THR A 18 -2.63 -20.12 -4.38
C THR A 18 -1.53 -19.29 -5.00
N TYR A 19 -1.02 -18.32 -4.24
CA TYR A 19 0.14 -17.52 -4.60
C TYR A 19 1.26 -17.78 -3.61
N VAL A 20 2.48 -17.96 -4.10
CA VAL A 20 3.64 -18.30 -3.29
C VAL A 20 4.75 -17.28 -3.46
N THR A 21 5.30 -16.86 -2.32
CA THR A 21 6.56 -16.11 -2.24
C THR A 21 7.52 -16.91 -1.37
N THR A 22 8.73 -17.16 -1.86
CA THR A 22 9.77 -17.87 -1.12
C THR A 22 10.82 -16.91 -0.56
N ALA A 23 11.39 -17.27 0.59
CA ALA A 23 12.40 -16.44 1.26
C ALA A 23 13.69 -16.27 0.45
N ASP A 24 14.02 -17.24 -0.41
CA ASP A 24 15.17 -17.21 -1.31
C ASP A 24 14.93 -16.40 -2.59
N GLY A 25 13.72 -15.88 -2.79
CA GLY A 25 13.36 -15.08 -3.95
C GLY A 25 13.18 -15.87 -5.25
N THR A 26 13.22 -17.21 -5.20
CA THR A 26 12.99 -18.03 -6.40
C THR A 26 11.56 -17.98 -6.89
N MET A 27 10.61 -17.72 -5.99
CA MET A 27 9.21 -17.43 -6.31
C MET A 27 8.82 -16.07 -5.70
N GLY A 28 8.36 -15.15 -6.53
CA GLY A 28 7.86 -13.84 -6.13
C GLY A 28 6.38 -13.67 -6.48
N PHE A 29 5.48 -14.02 -5.58
CA PHE A 29 4.02 -13.94 -5.77
C PHE A 29 3.54 -14.73 -7.00
N VAL A 30 4.09 -15.93 -7.16
CA VAL A 30 3.77 -16.80 -8.30
C VAL A 30 2.48 -17.55 -8.05
N ALA A 31 1.54 -17.50 -8.99
CA ALA A 31 0.34 -18.33 -8.95
C ALA A 31 0.72 -19.78 -9.22
N ILE A 32 0.43 -20.67 -8.27
CA ILE A 32 0.67 -22.11 -8.40
C ILE A 32 -0.62 -22.87 -8.67
N GLY A 33 -0.54 -23.78 -9.62
CA GLY A 33 -1.66 -24.62 -9.97
C GLY A 33 -1.86 -25.80 -9.01
N LYS A 34 -3.03 -26.44 -9.10
CA LYS A 34 -3.37 -27.63 -8.36
C LYS A 34 -2.33 -28.75 -8.58
N ASP A 35 -1.86 -28.91 -9.80
CA ASP A 35 -0.88 -29.93 -10.19
C ASP A 35 0.47 -29.78 -9.46
N TYR A 36 0.86 -28.56 -9.12
CA TYR A 36 2.06 -28.31 -8.32
C TYR A 36 1.90 -28.88 -6.90
N ALA A 37 0.75 -28.65 -6.28
CA ALA A 37 0.46 -29.14 -4.94
C ALA A 37 0.33 -30.67 -4.89
N GLU A 38 -0.25 -31.26 -5.92
CA GLU A 38 -0.39 -32.72 -6.06
C GLU A 38 0.98 -33.39 -6.32
N GLY A 39 1.89 -32.72 -7.04
CA GLY A 39 3.24 -33.22 -7.32
C GLY A 39 4.19 -33.24 -6.12
N LEU A 40 3.89 -32.45 -5.08
CA LEU A 40 4.76 -32.36 -3.89
C LEU A 40 4.66 -33.56 -2.95
N ASN A 41 3.69 -34.45 -3.13
CA ASN A 41 3.47 -35.66 -2.34
C ASN A 41 3.65 -35.46 -0.82
N MET A 42 3.21 -34.30 -0.32
CA MET A 42 3.36 -33.87 1.06
C MET A 42 2.12 -34.27 1.87
N SER A 43 2.33 -35.03 2.93
CA SER A 43 1.31 -35.18 3.96
C SER A 43 1.12 -33.81 4.65
N PRO A 44 -0.11 -33.29 4.75
CA PRO A 44 -0.31 -31.99 5.36
C PRO A 44 -0.02 -32.05 6.86
N GLU A 45 0.97 -31.31 7.31
CA GLU A 45 1.28 -31.16 8.74
C GLU A 45 0.16 -30.44 9.49
N ARG A 46 -0.61 -29.62 8.79
CA ARG A 46 -1.72 -28.83 9.34
C ARG A 46 -2.88 -28.75 8.36
N THR A 47 -4.08 -28.84 8.89
CA THR A 47 -5.31 -28.70 8.12
C THR A 47 -6.07 -27.46 8.59
N LEU A 48 -6.38 -26.55 7.67
CA LEU A 48 -7.29 -25.44 7.88
C LEU A 48 -8.69 -25.85 7.42
N LYS A 49 -9.68 -25.71 8.32
CA LYS A 49 -11.09 -25.93 7.98
C LYS A 49 -11.78 -24.55 7.87
N LEU A 50 -12.22 -24.22 6.68
CA LEU A 50 -13.00 -23.01 6.44
C LEU A 50 -14.49 -23.32 6.63
N ASN A 51 -15.19 -22.47 7.40
CA ASN A 51 -16.63 -22.55 7.55
C ASN A 51 -17.27 -21.22 7.13
N PRO A 52 -17.74 -21.08 5.89
CA PRO A 52 -18.29 -19.84 5.35
C PRO A 52 -19.64 -19.45 5.99
N ASN A 53 -20.28 -20.37 6.74
CA ASN A 53 -21.52 -20.11 7.43
C ASN A 53 -21.33 -19.42 8.79
N VAL A 54 -20.11 -19.40 9.32
CA VAL A 54 -19.77 -18.70 10.56
C VAL A 54 -19.19 -17.34 10.19
N ARG A 55 -19.87 -16.29 10.59
CA ARG A 55 -19.47 -14.90 10.35
C ARG A 55 -19.19 -14.22 11.68
N TYR A 56 -18.13 -13.40 11.69
CA TYR A 56 -17.75 -12.57 12.83
C TYR A 56 -17.97 -11.09 12.48
N GLN A 57 -16.92 -10.28 12.51
CA GLN A 57 -16.98 -8.88 12.12
C GLN A 57 -16.95 -8.71 10.59
N GLU A 58 -17.41 -7.56 10.13
CA GLU A 58 -17.16 -7.11 8.77
C GLU A 58 -15.68 -6.74 8.60
N PHE A 59 -15.13 -7.05 7.44
CA PHE A 59 -13.74 -6.79 7.11
C PHE A 59 -13.65 -5.85 5.92
N ASP A 60 -13.09 -4.65 6.15
CA ASP A 60 -13.03 -3.57 5.15
C ASP A 60 -11.92 -3.72 4.10
N GLY A 61 -11.04 -4.68 4.25
CA GLY A 61 -9.96 -4.94 3.31
C GLY A 61 -8.57 -4.68 3.88
N PHE A 62 -7.56 -4.86 3.03
CA PHE A 62 -6.16 -4.62 3.34
C PHE A 62 -5.67 -3.32 2.73
N GLY A 63 -4.56 -2.81 3.26
CA GLY A 63 -3.91 -1.63 2.75
C GLY A 63 -2.52 -1.40 3.31
N ALA A 64 -1.94 -0.28 2.94
CA ALA A 64 -0.62 0.14 3.39
C ALA A 64 -0.56 1.65 3.60
N ALA A 65 0.51 2.13 4.24
CA ALA A 65 0.76 3.55 4.36
C ALA A 65 1.41 4.10 3.08
N ILE A 66 0.94 5.27 2.64
CA ILE A 66 1.60 6.10 1.65
C ILE A 66 2.20 7.29 2.40
N THR A 67 3.45 7.15 2.79
CA THR A 67 4.22 8.19 3.50
C THR A 67 4.90 9.14 2.53
N GLY A 68 5.44 10.26 3.02
CA GLY A 68 6.20 11.20 2.20
C GLY A 68 7.36 10.52 1.46
N ALA A 69 8.16 9.71 2.15
CA ALA A 69 9.25 8.95 1.53
C ALA A 69 8.78 7.93 0.49
N ALA A 70 7.68 7.21 0.77
CA ALA A 70 7.11 6.26 -0.18
C ALA A 70 6.61 6.97 -1.44
N ALA A 71 5.85 8.05 -1.26
CA ALA A 71 5.32 8.85 -2.37
C ALA A 71 6.44 9.51 -3.18
N PHE A 72 7.47 10.07 -2.51
CA PHE A 72 8.65 10.60 -3.19
C PHE A 72 9.31 9.55 -4.09
N ASN A 73 9.60 8.35 -3.56
CA ASN A 73 10.21 7.29 -4.33
C ASN A 73 9.34 6.86 -5.52
N LEU A 74 8.02 6.76 -5.34
CA LEU A 74 7.08 6.49 -6.43
C LEU A 74 7.16 7.56 -7.52
N MET A 75 7.19 8.84 -7.15
CA MET A 75 7.28 9.94 -8.10
C MET A 75 8.64 10.04 -8.83
N GLN A 76 9.73 9.47 -8.27
CA GLN A 76 11.02 9.34 -8.96
C GLN A 76 11.03 8.21 -10.00
N MET A 77 10.07 7.30 -9.97
CA MET A 77 10.01 6.21 -10.95
C MET A 77 9.55 6.75 -12.32
N PRO A 78 10.03 6.15 -13.44
CA PRO A 78 9.40 6.35 -14.73
C PRO A 78 7.89 6.12 -14.66
N ALA A 79 7.10 7.00 -15.28
CA ALA A 79 5.64 6.99 -15.15
C ALA A 79 5.00 5.64 -15.50
N GLU A 80 5.48 4.99 -16.55
CA GLU A 80 5.00 3.68 -16.98
C GLU A 80 5.23 2.60 -15.89
N ARG A 81 6.44 2.58 -15.31
CA ARG A 81 6.80 1.63 -14.25
C ARG A 81 6.00 1.89 -12.97
N ARG A 82 5.82 3.17 -12.60
CA ARG A 82 4.98 3.56 -11.48
C ARG A 82 3.54 3.11 -11.69
N GLN A 83 2.97 3.40 -12.87
CA GLN A 83 1.61 3.00 -13.22
C GLN A 83 1.42 1.49 -13.12
N LYS A 84 2.37 0.70 -13.64
CA LYS A 84 2.33 -0.76 -13.53
C LYS A 84 2.31 -1.20 -12.07
N LEU A 85 3.20 -0.69 -11.23
CA LEU A 85 3.26 -1.01 -9.79
C LEU A 85 1.95 -0.64 -9.07
N LEU A 86 1.39 0.54 -9.36
CA LEU A 86 0.14 0.97 -8.75
C LEU A 86 -1.04 0.10 -9.18
N VAL A 87 -1.10 -0.33 -10.43
CA VAL A 87 -2.13 -1.27 -10.92
C VAL A 87 -1.98 -2.63 -10.24
N GLU A 88 -0.76 -3.17 -10.16
CA GLU A 88 -0.50 -4.45 -9.49
C GLU A 88 -0.85 -4.41 -7.98
N THR A 89 -0.78 -3.24 -7.35
CA THR A 89 -1.08 -3.07 -5.93
C THR A 89 -2.56 -2.79 -5.68
N PHE A 90 -3.16 -1.86 -6.41
CA PHE A 90 -4.46 -1.27 -6.05
C PHE A 90 -5.62 -1.69 -6.93
N SER A 91 -5.37 -2.24 -8.13
CA SER A 91 -6.48 -2.68 -8.98
C SER A 91 -7.16 -3.90 -8.38
N PRO A 92 -8.49 -3.84 -8.16
CA PRO A 92 -9.23 -5.00 -7.66
C PRO A 92 -9.33 -6.13 -8.69
N GLU A 93 -9.16 -5.82 -9.97
CA GLU A 93 -9.28 -6.80 -11.06
C GLU A 93 -7.93 -7.37 -11.53
N LYS A 94 -6.88 -6.52 -11.51
CA LYS A 94 -5.58 -6.83 -12.13
C LYS A 94 -4.43 -6.90 -11.14
N GLY A 95 -4.69 -6.70 -9.84
CA GLY A 95 -3.67 -6.64 -8.82
C GLY A 95 -4.12 -7.24 -7.49
N MET A 96 -3.42 -6.86 -6.43
CA MET A 96 -3.74 -7.31 -5.07
C MET A 96 -5.03 -6.70 -4.51
N GLY A 97 -5.56 -5.65 -5.13
CA GLY A 97 -6.81 -5.02 -4.73
C GLY A 97 -6.75 -4.34 -3.37
N TYR A 98 -5.65 -3.68 -3.03
CA TYR A 98 -5.61 -2.89 -1.80
C TYR A 98 -6.67 -1.79 -1.84
N GLY A 99 -7.63 -1.88 -0.92
CA GLY A 99 -8.76 -0.97 -0.80
C GLY A 99 -8.58 0.11 0.26
N TYR A 100 -7.43 0.16 0.94
CA TYR A 100 -7.20 1.06 2.05
C TYR A 100 -5.80 1.66 2.02
N VAL A 101 -5.68 2.97 2.23
CA VAL A 101 -4.39 3.62 2.47
C VAL A 101 -4.45 4.51 3.70
N ARG A 102 -3.35 4.57 4.43
CA ARG A 102 -3.12 5.54 5.48
C ARG A 102 -2.10 6.57 5.01
N VAL A 103 -2.41 7.83 5.21
CA VAL A 103 -1.50 8.95 4.93
C VAL A 103 -1.24 9.75 6.20
N PRO A 104 -0.02 10.19 6.47
CA PRO A 104 0.25 11.16 7.53
C PRO A 104 -0.31 12.53 7.14
N ILE A 105 -0.78 13.28 8.11
CA ILE A 105 -1.05 14.70 7.98
C ILE A 105 0.06 15.43 8.70
N GLY A 106 0.83 16.19 7.95
CA GLY A 106 2.11 16.73 8.42
C GLY A 106 3.25 15.72 8.28
N GLY A 107 4.44 16.15 8.64
CA GLY A 107 5.62 15.30 8.59
C GLY A 107 5.53 14.09 9.51
N SER A 108 6.14 13.00 9.09
CA SER A 108 6.29 11.78 9.87
C SER A 108 7.76 11.37 9.91
N ASP A 109 8.07 10.29 10.60
CA ASP A 109 9.41 9.67 10.60
C ASP A 109 9.82 9.11 9.23
N PHE A 110 8.88 9.03 8.28
CA PHE A 110 9.12 8.63 6.89
C PHE A 110 8.86 9.79 5.92
N ASN A 111 9.59 10.89 6.09
CA ASN A 111 9.55 12.04 5.18
C ASN A 111 10.48 11.84 3.99
N SER A 112 10.23 12.59 2.89
CA SER A 112 11.08 12.59 1.71
C SER A 112 12.45 13.23 1.94
N ARG A 113 12.57 14.08 2.95
CA ARG A 113 13.76 14.87 3.26
C ARG A 113 14.27 14.60 4.67
N SER A 114 15.58 14.68 4.86
CA SER A 114 16.24 14.49 6.15
C SER A 114 16.07 15.67 7.11
N ASN A 115 15.73 16.87 6.61
CA ASN A 115 15.47 18.06 7.42
C ASN A 115 13.95 18.21 7.56
N TYR A 116 13.50 17.88 8.71
CA TYR A 116 12.11 17.68 9.06
C TYR A 116 11.33 18.96 9.19
N ASP A 117 10.33 19.09 8.35
CA ASP A 117 9.13 19.79 8.69
C ASP A 117 8.09 18.75 9.13
N TYR A 118 8.10 18.40 10.43
CA TYR A 118 7.17 17.39 10.97
C TYR A 118 5.75 17.89 11.14
N THR A 119 5.51 19.16 10.82
CA THR A 119 4.26 19.82 11.17
C THR A 119 3.66 20.52 9.98
N CYS A 120 2.35 20.52 9.91
CA CYS A 120 1.61 21.26 8.89
C CYS A 120 1.66 22.79 9.08
N CYS A 121 2.14 23.28 10.24
CA CYS A 121 2.09 24.69 10.58
C CYS A 121 2.93 24.99 11.82
N ASP A 122 4.14 25.47 11.65
CA ASP A 122 4.97 25.93 12.78
C ASP A 122 4.70 27.39 13.18
N THR A 123 4.00 28.13 12.35
CA THR A 123 3.50 29.46 12.70
C THR A 123 2.24 29.33 13.55
N LYS A 124 2.23 29.94 14.73
CA LYS A 124 1.11 29.87 15.68
C LYS A 124 -0.18 30.41 15.04
N GLY A 125 -1.24 29.65 15.18
CA GLY A 125 -2.59 29.99 14.73
C GLY A 125 -3.11 29.04 13.65
N ILE A 126 -4.36 28.63 13.77
CA ILE A 126 -4.99 27.72 12.82
C ILE A 126 -5.11 28.30 11.41
N GLU A 127 -5.16 29.62 11.31
CA GLU A 127 -5.20 30.36 10.06
C GLU A 127 -3.92 30.18 9.23
N ASN A 128 -2.84 29.76 9.86
CA ASN A 128 -1.55 29.49 9.21
C ASN A 128 -1.38 28.03 8.80
N PHE A 129 -2.43 27.21 8.99
CA PHE A 129 -2.36 25.80 8.60
C PHE A 129 -2.11 25.66 7.09
N ALA A 130 -1.11 24.87 6.75
CA ALA A 130 -0.81 24.51 5.37
C ALA A 130 -0.28 23.07 5.31
N LEU A 131 -0.58 22.39 4.21
CA LEU A 131 0.04 21.10 3.92
C LEU A 131 1.53 21.29 3.62
N THR A 132 2.35 20.30 3.98
CA THR A 132 3.79 20.32 3.68
C THR A 132 4.05 19.99 2.21
N SER A 133 5.30 20.18 1.76
CA SER A 133 5.69 19.80 0.40
C SER A 133 5.53 18.32 0.13
N ASP A 134 5.67 17.45 1.16
CA ASP A 134 5.49 16.00 0.97
C ASP A 134 4.06 15.67 0.57
N GLU A 135 3.05 16.31 1.19
CA GLU A 135 1.66 16.10 0.79
C GLU A 135 1.37 16.68 -0.59
N VAL A 136 1.80 17.93 -0.83
CA VAL A 136 1.46 18.66 -2.06
C VAL A 136 2.16 18.10 -3.28
N ASP A 137 3.47 17.83 -3.16
CA ASP A 137 4.32 17.47 -4.30
C ASP A 137 4.32 15.96 -4.58
N TYR A 138 4.02 15.11 -3.58
CA TYR A 138 4.19 13.67 -3.71
C TYR A 138 2.95 12.86 -3.30
N ILE A 139 2.45 13.01 -2.06
CA ILE A 139 1.37 12.15 -1.55
C ILE A 139 0.08 12.38 -2.36
N ILE A 140 -0.35 13.61 -2.54
CA ILE A 140 -1.59 13.94 -3.28
C ILE A 140 -1.51 13.51 -4.74
N PRO A 141 -0.43 13.77 -5.49
CA PRO A 141 -0.28 13.23 -6.84
C PRO A 141 -0.39 11.70 -6.92
N VAL A 142 0.31 10.97 -6.05
CA VAL A 142 0.24 9.52 -5.99
C VAL A 142 -1.17 9.03 -5.65
N LEU A 143 -1.84 9.65 -4.67
CA LEU A 143 -3.23 9.31 -4.33
C LEU A 143 -4.19 9.50 -5.51
N LYS A 144 -4.00 10.55 -6.32
CA LYS A 144 -4.81 10.78 -7.52
C LYS A 144 -4.61 9.67 -8.55
N GLU A 145 -3.37 9.19 -8.74
CA GLU A 145 -3.10 8.06 -9.61
C GLU A 145 -3.76 6.76 -9.07
N ILE A 146 -3.69 6.51 -7.77
CA ILE A 146 -4.32 5.34 -7.14
C ILE A 146 -5.84 5.41 -7.25
N LEU A 147 -6.46 6.55 -6.98
CA LEU A 147 -7.90 6.75 -7.11
C LEU A 147 -8.42 6.62 -8.55
N ALA A 148 -7.59 6.91 -9.54
CA ALA A 148 -7.92 6.64 -10.94
C ALA A 148 -7.93 5.14 -11.28
N ILE A 149 -7.20 4.31 -10.52
CA ILE A 149 -7.15 2.86 -10.65
C ILE A 149 -8.25 2.19 -9.81
N ASN A 150 -8.44 2.64 -8.58
CA ASN A 150 -9.42 2.15 -7.62
C ASN A 150 -10.21 3.32 -7.01
N PRO A 151 -11.35 3.68 -7.61
CA PRO A 151 -12.18 4.79 -7.14
C PRO A 151 -12.78 4.56 -5.74
N ASP A 152 -12.91 3.31 -5.32
CA ASP A 152 -13.48 2.93 -4.02
C ASP A 152 -12.43 2.90 -2.89
N LEU A 153 -11.20 3.34 -3.18
CA LEU A 153 -10.12 3.40 -2.21
C LEU A 153 -10.52 4.23 -0.98
N LYS A 154 -10.39 3.64 0.20
CA LYS A 154 -10.57 4.34 1.48
C LYS A 154 -9.25 4.98 1.90
N VAL A 155 -9.28 6.27 2.22
CA VAL A 155 -8.10 7.03 2.66
C VAL A 155 -8.26 7.43 4.12
N MET A 156 -7.32 7.01 4.96
CA MET A 156 -7.25 7.40 6.36
C MET A 156 -6.15 8.47 6.54
N GLY A 157 -6.55 9.70 6.85
CA GLY A 157 -5.61 10.75 7.27
C GLY A 157 -5.32 10.64 8.76
N THR A 158 -4.04 10.62 9.14
CA THR A 158 -3.62 10.54 10.54
C THR A 158 -2.69 11.70 10.86
N PRO A 159 -3.08 12.65 11.72
CA PRO A 159 -2.15 13.63 12.25
C PRO A 159 -1.03 12.91 12.99
N TRP A 160 0.22 13.18 12.58
CA TRP A 160 1.36 12.47 13.15
C TRP A 160 1.92 13.21 14.35
N SER A 161 2.28 14.47 14.14
CA SER A 161 2.85 15.31 15.18
C SER A 161 2.16 16.67 15.18
N CYS A 162 1.81 17.16 16.35
CA CYS A 162 1.25 18.50 16.47
C CYS A 162 2.35 19.57 16.25
N PRO A 163 1.99 20.78 15.80
CA PRO A 163 2.92 21.91 15.68
C PRO A 163 3.69 22.19 16.98
N ILE A 164 4.91 22.68 16.85
CA ILE A 164 5.80 22.95 17.99
C ILE A 164 5.13 23.85 19.04
N TRP A 165 4.42 24.89 18.58
CA TRP A 165 3.72 25.81 19.47
C TRP A 165 2.55 25.22 20.27
N MET A 166 2.13 23.99 19.93
CA MET A 166 1.12 23.23 20.67
C MET A 166 1.75 22.24 21.68
N LYS A 167 3.07 22.09 21.67
CA LYS A 167 3.79 21.18 22.57
C LYS A 167 4.14 21.90 23.85
N VAL A 168 4.20 21.15 24.96
CA VAL A 168 4.71 21.66 26.24
C VAL A 168 6.23 21.76 26.13
N ASP A 169 6.79 22.89 26.58
CA ASP A 169 8.24 23.14 26.68
C ASP A 169 9.00 23.29 25.35
N ASP A 170 8.36 23.73 24.28
CA ASP A 170 9.02 23.93 22.96
C ASP A 170 9.93 22.74 22.55
N ILE A 171 9.61 21.56 23.06
CA ILE A 171 10.39 20.39 22.75
C ILE A 171 10.24 20.12 21.25
N HIS A 172 11.32 20.34 20.52
CA HIS A 172 11.55 19.69 19.23
C HIS A 172 11.59 18.19 19.46
N SER A 173 10.45 17.60 19.85
CA SER A 173 10.41 16.18 20.06
C SER A 173 10.61 15.53 18.72
N LYS A 174 11.75 14.95 18.57
CA LYS A 174 11.91 13.81 17.71
C LYS A 174 10.74 12.89 18.01
N ALA A 175 9.97 12.53 16.98
CA ALA A 175 8.90 11.55 17.08
C ALA A 175 9.41 10.27 17.71
#